data_3fd79cd6fdfdf2f0d5707e5e4f13e61f
#
_entry.id   3fd79cd6fdfdf2f0d5707e5e4f13e61f
#
_cell.length_a   1.000
_cell.length_b   1.000
_cell.length_c   1.000
_cell.angle_alpha   90.00
_cell.angle_beta   90.00
_cell.angle_gamma   90.00
#
_symmetry.space_group_name_H-M   'P 1'
#
loop_
_entity.id
_entity.type
_entity.pdbx_description
1 polymer ?
#
loop_
_entity_poly.entity_id
_entity_poly.type
_entity_poly.pdbx_seq_one_letter_code
_entity_poly.pdbx_strand_id
1 'polypeptide(L)'
;MGDMKEAGIVAVSDDGVTVADAGVMRRGIEYARTFDLPVICHCEDHTLSRNGVMHEGLTSVRLGLRGIPAAAEEIMVARDILLAGLTGHPVHIAHVSTAGSVHLIRDAKARGISVTAETAPHYFTLTDDAVLGFNTDAKVNPP
;
A
#
# COMPACT_ATOMS: atom_id res chain seq x y z
N MET A 1 16.49 13.15 5.54
CA MET A 1 16.29 12.10 6.57
C MET A 1 17.20 12.32 7.78
N GLY A 2 18.49 12.71 7.62
CA GLY A 2 19.40 12.91 8.76
C GLY A 2 18.85 13.87 9.80
N ASP A 3 18.59 15.13 9.42
CA ASP A 3 18.04 16.14 10.33
C ASP A 3 16.69 15.73 10.95
N MET A 4 15.89 14.96 10.18
CA MET A 4 14.62 14.42 10.69
C MET A 4 14.87 13.33 11.76
N LYS A 5 15.91 12.49 11.57
CA LYS A 5 16.31 11.48 12.57
C LYS A 5 16.79 12.15 13.84
N GLU A 6 17.60 13.20 13.72
CA GLU A 6 18.05 14.00 14.86
C GLU A 6 16.88 14.66 15.60
N ALA A 7 15.84 15.06 14.85
CA ALA A 7 14.59 15.58 15.41
C ALA A 7 13.69 14.50 16.04
N GLY A 8 14.07 13.22 15.97
CA GLY A 8 13.41 12.12 16.68
C GLY A 8 12.36 11.35 15.91
N ILE A 9 12.33 11.42 14.56
CA ILE A 9 11.42 10.56 13.79
C ILE A 9 11.77 9.09 13.96
N VAL A 10 10.76 8.22 13.86
CA VAL A 10 10.89 6.76 14.04
C VAL A 10 10.72 5.98 12.72
N ALA A 11 10.18 6.62 11.69
CA ALA A 11 9.97 6.05 10.35
C ALA A 11 9.90 7.16 9.31
N VAL A 12 9.94 6.79 8.03
CA VAL A 12 9.59 7.66 6.89
C VAL A 12 8.46 7.03 6.10
N SER A 13 7.61 7.85 5.48
CA SER A 13 6.44 7.37 4.73
C SER A 13 6.27 8.15 3.42
N ASP A 14 5.69 7.49 2.42
CA ASP A 14 5.17 8.11 1.20
C ASP A 14 3.63 8.18 1.19
N ASP A 15 3.01 8.07 2.36
CA ASP A 15 1.55 8.03 2.48
C ASP A 15 0.85 9.21 1.78
N GLY A 16 -0.21 8.85 1.07
CA GLY A 16 -1.03 9.74 0.25
C GLY A 16 -0.51 9.95 -1.18
N VAL A 17 0.80 9.78 -1.44
CA VAL A 17 1.37 9.89 -2.80
C VAL A 17 2.50 8.87 -2.97
N THR A 18 2.13 7.70 -3.45
CA THR A 18 3.08 6.60 -3.70
C THR A 18 4.29 7.06 -4.52
N VAL A 19 5.48 6.69 -4.09
CA VAL A 19 6.70 6.83 -4.91
C VAL A 19 6.62 5.86 -6.08
N ALA A 20 6.13 6.33 -7.23
CA ALA A 20 5.85 5.48 -8.40
C ALA A 20 7.12 4.91 -9.06
N ASP A 21 8.23 5.67 -9.09
CA ASP A 21 9.49 5.24 -9.69
C ASP A 21 10.23 4.26 -8.75
N ALA A 22 10.40 3.02 -9.23
CA ALA A 22 11.07 1.97 -8.45
C ALA A 22 12.54 2.29 -8.13
N GLY A 23 13.24 3.03 -9.01
CA GLY A 23 14.62 3.45 -8.77
C GLY A 23 14.71 4.53 -7.69
N VAL A 24 13.71 5.42 -7.62
CA VAL A 24 13.59 6.41 -6.54
C VAL A 24 13.28 5.71 -5.22
N MET A 25 12.29 4.80 -5.21
CA MET A 25 11.93 4.03 -4.01
C MET A 25 13.13 3.23 -3.49
N ARG A 26 13.85 2.53 -4.37
CA ARG A 26 15.07 1.80 -3.99
C ARG A 26 16.07 2.71 -3.29
N ARG A 27 16.41 3.86 -3.89
CA ARG A 27 17.35 4.83 -3.27
C ARG A 27 16.81 5.38 -1.95
N GLY A 28 15.50 5.58 -1.83
CA GLY A 28 14.84 5.97 -0.59
C GLY A 28 15.05 4.95 0.53
N ILE A 29 14.83 3.66 0.23
CA ILE A 29 15.03 2.55 1.16
C ILE A 29 16.51 2.43 1.56
N GLU A 30 17.44 2.47 0.57
CA GLU A 30 18.90 2.42 0.84
C GLU A 30 19.35 3.61 1.72
N TYR A 31 18.78 4.79 1.51
CA TYR A 31 19.09 5.97 2.31
C TYR A 31 18.47 5.90 3.71
N ALA A 32 17.23 5.41 3.84
CA ALA A 32 16.58 5.17 5.13
C ALA A 32 17.36 4.18 6.00
N ARG A 33 17.94 3.14 5.37
CA ARG A 33 18.81 2.15 6.02
C ARG A 33 20.01 2.79 6.72
N THR A 34 20.60 3.87 6.17
CA THR A 34 21.73 4.59 6.78
C THR A 34 21.39 5.13 8.17
N PHE A 35 20.12 5.40 8.42
CA PHE A 35 19.62 5.97 9.67
C PHE A 35 18.81 4.97 10.51
N ASP A 36 18.75 3.70 10.07
CA ASP A 36 17.91 2.67 10.69
C ASP A 36 16.44 3.13 10.84
N LEU A 37 15.88 3.68 9.76
CA LEU A 37 14.51 4.16 9.69
C LEU A 37 13.69 3.23 8.78
N PRO A 38 12.68 2.51 9.31
CA PRO A 38 11.77 1.75 8.47
C PRO A 38 11.03 2.67 7.49
N VAL A 39 10.71 2.11 6.30
CA VAL A 39 9.94 2.82 5.27
C VAL A 39 8.51 2.30 5.29
N ILE A 40 7.55 3.18 5.52
CA ILE A 40 6.11 2.90 5.48
C ILE A 40 5.62 3.24 4.08
N CYS A 41 5.10 2.22 3.37
CA CYS A 41 4.73 2.31 1.96
C CYS A 41 3.21 2.40 1.80
N HIS A 42 2.75 3.47 1.16
CA HIS A 42 1.40 3.57 0.60
C HIS A 42 1.41 2.94 -0.80
N CYS A 43 0.82 1.76 -0.92
CA CYS A 43 0.92 0.95 -2.12
C CYS A 43 -0.27 1.19 -3.06
N GLU A 44 -0.13 2.16 -3.95
CA GLU A 44 -1.15 2.48 -4.95
C GLU A 44 -0.52 2.83 -6.30
N ASP A 45 -0.83 2.04 -7.34
CA ASP A 45 -0.50 2.44 -8.71
C ASP A 45 -1.54 3.43 -9.23
N HIS A 46 -1.16 4.71 -9.27
CA HIS A 46 -2.05 5.79 -9.69
C HIS A 46 -2.47 5.71 -11.16
N THR A 47 -1.80 4.92 -12.00
CA THR A 47 -2.21 4.72 -13.40
C THR A 47 -3.42 3.80 -13.48
N LEU A 48 -3.55 2.87 -12.54
CA LEU A 48 -4.67 1.95 -12.40
C LEU A 48 -5.82 2.54 -11.57
N SER A 49 -5.50 3.24 -10.49
CA SER A 49 -6.50 3.78 -9.56
C SER A 49 -7.15 5.09 -10.01
N ARG A 50 -6.55 5.77 -11.00
CA ARG A 50 -6.96 7.11 -11.45
C ARG A 50 -8.45 7.25 -11.69
N ASN A 51 -9.07 8.20 -10.97
CA ASN A 51 -10.51 8.49 -11.03
C ASN A 51 -11.41 7.33 -10.56
N GLY A 52 -10.87 6.29 -9.95
CA GLY A 52 -11.65 5.26 -9.28
C GLY A 52 -12.21 5.79 -7.96
N VAL A 53 -13.35 5.25 -7.54
CA VAL A 53 -14.06 5.75 -6.35
C VAL A 53 -14.51 4.62 -5.42
N MET A 54 -14.30 3.37 -5.82
CA MET A 54 -14.62 2.17 -5.06
C MET A 54 -13.83 0.98 -5.59
N HIS A 55 -13.89 -0.17 -4.94
CA HIS A 55 -13.34 -1.42 -5.46
C HIS A 55 -13.95 -1.77 -6.83
N GLU A 56 -13.10 -2.22 -7.77
CA GLU A 56 -13.52 -2.72 -9.07
C GLU A 56 -14.14 -4.12 -8.94
N GLY A 57 -15.43 -4.24 -9.24
CA GLY A 57 -16.15 -5.48 -9.13
C GLY A 57 -17.58 -5.38 -9.68
N LEU A 58 -18.40 -6.39 -9.39
CA LEU A 58 -19.78 -6.43 -9.86
C LEU A 58 -20.61 -5.23 -9.36
N THR A 59 -20.37 -4.79 -8.14
CA THR A 59 -21.08 -3.66 -7.52
C THR A 59 -20.73 -2.35 -8.22
N SER A 60 -19.45 -2.10 -8.53
CA SER A 60 -19.04 -0.89 -9.27
C SER A 60 -19.68 -0.83 -10.66
N VAL A 61 -19.74 -1.98 -11.37
CA VAL A 61 -20.42 -2.07 -12.67
C VAL A 61 -21.92 -1.79 -12.55
N ARG A 62 -22.59 -2.38 -11.56
CA ARG A 62 -24.03 -2.14 -11.32
C ARG A 62 -24.37 -0.71 -11.00
N LEU A 63 -23.50 -0.02 -10.27
CA LEU A 63 -23.66 1.39 -9.91
C LEU A 63 -23.21 2.35 -11.00
N GLY A 64 -22.52 1.87 -12.04
CA GLY A 64 -21.92 2.73 -13.06
C GLY A 64 -20.78 3.58 -12.53
N LEU A 65 -20.15 3.16 -11.42
CA LEU A 65 -19.02 3.84 -10.79
C LEU A 65 -17.70 3.24 -11.29
N ARG A 66 -16.69 4.10 -11.47
CA ARG A 66 -15.36 3.63 -11.82
C ARG A 66 -14.71 2.92 -10.65
N GLY A 67 -14.32 1.67 -10.86
CA GLY A 67 -13.61 0.86 -9.88
C GLY A 67 -12.11 1.13 -9.88
N ILE A 68 -11.47 0.73 -8.76
CA ILE A 68 -10.02 0.61 -8.59
C ILE A 68 -9.74 -0.89 -8.51
N PRO A 69 -8.97 -1.46 -9.46
CA PRO A 69 -8.67 -2.88 -9.42
C PRO A 69 -7.71 -3.23 -8.26
N ALA A 70 -7.85 -4.40 -7.67
CA ALA A 70 -6.96 -4.92 -6.64
C ALA A 70 -5.48 -4.86 -7.07
N ALA A 71 -5.20 -5.04 -8.36
CA ALA A 71 -3.87 -4.93 -8.94
C ALA A 71 -3.20 -3.57 -8.68
N ALA A 72 -3.96 -2.48 -8.45
CA ALA A 72 -3.39 -1.18 -8.12
C ALA A 72 -2.57 -1.21 -6.83
N GLU A 73 -3.01 -1.97 -5.82
CA GLU A 73 -2.28 -2.21 -4.58
C GLU A 73 -1.22 -3.31 -4.76
N GLU A 74 -1.61 -4.44 -5.32
CA GLU A 74 -0.79 -5.66 -5.37
C GLU A 74 0.52 -5.49 -6.14
N ILE A 75 0.54 -4.75 -7.24
CA ILE A 75 1.74 -4.44 -8.02
C ILE A 75 2.74 -3.65 -7.18
N MET A 76 2.27 -2.66 -6.42
CA MET A 76 3.14 -1.82 -5.60
C MET A 76 3.64 -2.58 -4.38
N VAL A 77 2.80 -3.39 -3.74
CA VAL A 77 3.21 -4.30 -2.65
C VAL A 77 4.29 -5.26 -3.13
N ALA A 78 4.11 -5.90 -4.31
CA ALA A 78 5.11 -6.80 -4.88
C ALA A 78 6.43 -6.08 -5.15
N ARG A 79 6.38 -4.86 -5.72
CA ARG A 79 7.56 -4.02 -5.97
C ARG A 79 8.32 -3.74 -4.68
N ASP A 80 7.64 -3.30 -3.63
CA ASP A 80 8.28 -2.89 -2.38
C ASP A 80 8.87 -4.08 -1.61
N ILE A 81 8.20 -5.23 -1.64
CA ILE A 81 8.75 -6.49 -1.13
C ILE A 81 10.05 -6.89 -1.86
N LEU A 82 10.07 -6.78 -3.19
CA LEU A 82 11.27 -7.08 -3.98
C LEU A 82 12.43 -6.13 -3.63
N LEU A 83 12.13 -4.85 -3.45
CA LEU A 83 13.12 -3.84 -3.04
C LEU A 83 13.59 -4.06 -1.61
N ALA A 84 12.72 -4.46 -0.68
CA ALA A 84 13.11 -4.85 0.67
C ALA A 84 14.07 -6.03 0.66
N GLY A 85 13.78 -7.07 -0.14
CA GLY A 85 14.67 -8.21 -0.33
C GLY A 85 16.03 -7.84 -0.95
N LEU A 86 16.02 -6.94 -1.93
CA LEU A 86 17.24 -6.45 -2.60
C LEU A 86 18.12 -5.62 -1.67
N THR A 87 17.53 -4.74 -0.89
CA THR A 87 18.26 -3.78 -0.03
C THR A 87 18.59 -4.36 1.35
N GLY A 88 17.92 -5.43 1.74
CA GLY A 88 18.01 -6.03 3.08
C GLY A 88 17.51 -5.09 4.19
N HIS A 89 16.64 -4.11 3.86
CA HIS A 89 16.09 -3.16 4.81
C HIS A 89 14.57 -3.33 4.95
N PRO A 90 14.01 -3.20 6.19
CA PRO A 90 12.60 -3.43 6.42
C PRO A 90 11.71 -2.39 5.73
N VAL A 91 10.57 -2.87 5.21
CA VAL A 91 9.46 -2.04 4.78
C VAL A 91 8.20 -2.40 5.56
N HIS A 92 7.33 -1.44 5.73
CA HIS A 92 6.01 -1.63 6.31
C HIS A 92 4.95 -1.26 5.27
N ILE A 93 4.07 -2.21 4.96
CA ILE A 93 2.97 -2.00 4.02
C ILE A 93 1.77 -1.47 4.79
N ALA A 94 1.40 -0.23 4.53
CA ALA A 94 0.27 0.42 5.19
C ALA A 94 -1.07 -0.07 4.62
N HIS A 95 -2.10 -0.06 5.46
CA HIS A 95 -3.53 -0.22 5.13
C HIS A 95 -3.84 -1.27 4.03
N VAL A 96 -3.29 -2.48 4.16
CA VAL A 96 -3.52 -3.58 3.22
C VAL A 96 -5.03 -3.87 3.09
N SER A 97 -5.54 -3.82 1.86
CA SER A 97 -6.96 -4.00 1.56
C SER A 97 -7.28 -5.22 0.70
N THR A 98 -6.29 -5.83 0.02
CA THR A 98 -6.52 -6.91 -0.94
C THR A 98 -6.01 -8.26 -0.46
N ALA A 99 -6.70 -9.33 -0.86
CA ALA A 99 -6.28 -10.70 -0.57
C ALA A 99 -4.94 -11.06 -1.23
N GLY A 100 -4.67 -10.54 -2.45
CA GLY A 100 -3.42 -10.77 -3.16
C GLY A 100 -2.23 -10.16 -2.43
N SER A 101 -2.37 -8.94 -1.88
CA SER A 101 -1.35 -8.32 -1.04
C SER A 101 -1.06 -9.14 0.22
N VAL A 102 -2.09 -9.69 0.87
CA VAL A 102 -1.90 -10.58 2.04
C VAL A 102 -1.09 -11.82 1.65
N HIS A 103 -1.36 -12.41 0.48
CA HIS A 103 -0.59 -13.56 -0.01
C HIS A 103 0.86 -13.19 -0.29
N LEU A 104 1.12 -12.08 -0.98
CA LEU A 104 2.46 -11.59 -1.27
C LEU A 104 3.27 -11.34 0.01
N ILE A 105 2.67 -10.71 1.01
CA ILE A 105 3.31 -10.42 2.29
C ILE A 105 3.60 -11.72 3.06
N ARG A 106 2.67 -12.68 3.06
CA ARG A 106 2.85 -13.98 3.71
C ARG A 106 4.02 -14.76 3.09
N ASP A 107 4.08 -14.81 1.76
CA ASP A 107 5.17 -15.46 1.04
C ASP A 107 6.53 -14.77 1.27
N ALA A 108 6.54 -13.45 1.32
CA ALA A 108 7.74 -12.68 1.63
C ALA A 108 8.27 -13.00 3.03
N LYS A 109 7.39 -13.04 4.03
CA LYS A 109 7.74 -13.45 5.41
C LYS A 109 8.29 -14.87 5.47
N ALA A 110 7.66 -15.82 4.74
CA ALA A 110 8.13 -17.21 4.69
C ALA A 110 9.53 -17.34 4.07
N ARG A 111 9.89 -16.43 3.17
CA ARG A 111 11.23 -16.33 2.56
C ARG A 111 12.23 -15.51 3.39
N GLY A 112 11.86 -15.05 4.56
CA GLY A 112 12.73 -14.27 5.46
C GLY A 112 12.94 -12.80 5.03
N ILE A 113 12.11 -12.27 4.12
CA ILE A 113 12.16 -10.85 3.77
C ILE A 113 11.57 -10.05 4.93
N SER A 114 12.28 -8.99 5.34
CA SER A 114 11.86 -8.13 6.43
C SER A 114 10.72 -7.22 5.98
N VAL A 115 9.48 -7.68 6.15
CA VAL A 115 8.26 -6.94 5.83
C VAL A 115 7.27 -7.05 6.97
N THR A 116 6.66 -5.92 7.33
CA THR A 116 5.51 -5.84 8.23
C THR A 116 4.34 -5.20 7.48
N ALA A 117 3.15 -5.35 8.01
CA ALA A 117 1.97 -4.77 7.38
C ALA A 117 0.89 -4.47 8.41
N GLU A 118 0.01 -3.56 8.08
CA GLU A 118 -1.19 -3.26 8.83
C GLU A 118 -2.42 -3.28 7.92
N THR A 119 -3.58 -3.34 8.53
CA THR A 119 -4.87 -3.19 7.88
C THR A 119 -5.80 -2.38 8.79
N ALA A 120 -6.97 -2.00 8.29
CA ALA A 120 -7.95 -1.26 9.07
C ALA A 120 -9.25 -2.05 9.26
N PRO A 121 -10.02 -1.82 10.34
CA PRO A 121 -11.22 -2.60 10.65
C PRO A 121 -12.24 -2.67 9.51
N HIS A 122 -12.40 -1.61 8.74
CA HIS A 122 -13.36 -1.58 7.63
C HIS A 122 -13.00 -2.54 6.49
N TYR A 123 -11.71 -2.87 6.25
CA TYR A 123 -11.30 -3.81 5.20
C TYR A 123 -11.66 -5.27 5.47
N PHE A 124 -11.94 -5.63 6.71
CA PHE A 124 -12.36 -7.00 7.06
C PHE A 124 -13.76 -7.09 7.66
N THR A 125 -14.49 -5.96 7.78
CA THR A 125 -15.85 -5.92 8.30
C THR A 125 -16.89 -5.44 7.29
N LEU A 126 -16.50 -4.63 6.31
CA LEU A 126 -17.37 -4.12 5.26
C LEU A 126 -17.08 -4.80 3.93
N THR A 127 -18.04 -4.74 3.04
CA THR A 127 -17.92 -5.14 1.63
C THR A 127 -18.32 -3.97 0.75
N ASP A 128 -18.11 -4.09 -0.56
CA ASP A 128 -18.53 -3.09 -1.55
C ASP A 128 -20.07 -2.87 -1.56
N ASP A 129 -20.86 -3.76 -0.97
CA ASP A 129 -22.29 -3.53 -0.74
C ASP A 129 -22.57 -2.31 0.14
N ALA A 130 -21.63 -1.89 0.99
CA ALA A 130 -21.76 -0.67 1.79
C ALA A 130 -21.90 0.61 0.94
N VAL A 131 -21.49 0.56 -0.35
CA VAL A 131 -21.60 1.67 -1.31
C VAL A 131 -22.98 1.70 -1.98
N LEU A 132 -23.80 0.65 -1.85
CA LEU A 132 -25.14 0.61 -2.45
C LEU A 132 -25.97 1.83 -2.02
N GLY A 133 -26.73 2.37 -2.98
CA GLY A 133 -27.47 3.63 -2.76
C GLY A 133 -26.59 4.87 -2.83
N PHE A 134 -25.35 4.75 -3.33
CA PHE A 134 -24.35 5.84 -3.41
C PHE A 134 -23.99 6.42 -2.05
N ASN A 135 -23.86 5.55 -1.05
CA ASN A 135 -23.46 5.94 0.29
C ASN A 135 -22.02 6.46 0.31
N THR A 136 -21.87 7.78 0.43
CA THR A 136 -20.55 8.44 0.44
C THR A 136 -19.76 8.21 1.72
N ASP A 137 -20.41 7.83 2.82
CA ASP A 137 -19.74 7.53 4.10
C ASP A 137 -18.92 6.24 4.04
N ALA A 138 -19.22 5.37 3.05
CA ALA A 138 -18.44 4.15 2.79
C ALA A 138 -17.25 4.39 1.86
N LYS A 139 -17.02 5.62 1.37
CA LYS A 139 -15.88 5.93 0.51
C LYS A 139 -14.59 6.00 1.33
N VAL A 140 -13.64 5.16 0.99
CA VAL A 140 -12.33 5.05 1.65
C VAL A 140 -11.24 4.80 0.59
N ASN A 141 -10.00 5.12 0.89
CA ASN A 141 -8.85 4.81 0.04
C ASN A 141 -7.74 4.17 0.91
N PRO A 142 -7.24 2.96 0.52
CA PRO A 142 -7.73 2.10 -0.57
C PRO A 142 -9.19 1.72 -0.41
N PRO A 143 -9.88 1.33 -1.52
CA PRO A 143 -11.30 1.00 -1.49
C PRO A 143 -11.59 -0.40 -1.00
#